data_7330d32ac055452add1abf7c6a5fecd0
#
_entry.id   7330d32ac055452add1abf7c6a5fecd0
#
_cell.length_a   1.000
_cell.length_b   1.000
_cell.length_c   1.000
_cell.angle_alpha   90.00
_cell.angle_beta   90.00
_cell.angle_gamma   90.00
#
_symmetry.space_group_name_H-M   'P 1'
#
loop_
_entity.id
_entity.type
_entity.pdbx_description
1 polymer ?
#
loop_
_entity_poly.entity_id
_entity_poly.type
_entity_poly.pdbx_seq_one_letter_code
_entity_poly.pdbx_strand_id
1 'polypeptide(L)'
;MIRKAFIRLGIIVSFAAPAALGQGYPAFSFSSDNTAATTTSVKEQPRWETPAVPARMPQEMAIQSYLTRARQQMTELESYSDLTVIEAEIPSSKQRGRYELRRTFSAPKSLAFSAVQFVGDNFVKSNVIVRLLQSEVEHVQKQKGAETAIVDDNYKFKFKEAQQIDGRAVYAYEVKPRKKRVGLFKGRIYLDAASGSIRRAEGAMVKSPSFFIKKIEFVQDYADFNGFSLPVRIHSVSQTRVLGTAIVDVQHSDYQPRSLAQVQAEPGAMTSSR
;
A
#
# COMPACT_ATOMS: atom_id res chain seq x y z
N MET A 1 24.54 -34.48 -0.18
CA MET A 1 24.70 -33.07 0.20
C MET A 1 23.82 -32.20 -0.72
N ILE A 2 22.59 -31.93 -0.34
CA ILE A 2 21.69 -31.07 -1.12
C ILE A 2 21.96 -29.64 -0.70
N ARG A 3 22.59 -28.87 -1.59
CA ARG A 3 22.80 -27.42 -1.41
C ARG A 3 21.42 -26.76 -1.33
N LYS A 4 21.07 -26.21 -0.18
CA LYS A 4 19.86 -25.39 0.04
C LYS A 4 19.95 -24.18 -0.89
N ALA A 5 19.24 -24.26 -2.02
CA ALA A 5 19.08 -23.14 -2.93
C ALA A 5 18.23 -22.07 -2.26
N PHE A 6 18.84 -20.96 -1.89
CA PHE A 6 18.17 -19.85 -1.25
C PHE A 6 17.30 -19.08 -2.26
N ILE A 7 16.00 -19.29 -2.20
CA ILE A 7 15.02 -18.54 -3.00
C ILE A 7 14.82 -17.18 -2.32
N ARG A 8 15.39 -16.12 -2.90
CA ARG A 8 15.09 -14.74 -2.48
C ARG A 8 13.79 -14.30 -3.17
N LEU A 9 12.67 -14.40 -2.48
CA LEU A 9 11.38 -13.88 -2.93
C LEU A 9 11.26 -12.42 -2.46
N GLY A 10 11.81 -11.50 -3.24
CA GLY A 10 11.70 -10.07 -2.94
C GLY A 10 10.52 -9.47 -3.67
N ILE A 11 9.39 -9.30 -3.02
CA ILE A 11 8.35 -8.37 -3.45
C ILE A 11 8.66 -7.06 -2.75
N ILE A 12 9.43 -6.21 -3.43
CA ILE A 12 9.76 -4.88 -2.93
C ILE A 12 8.71 -3.92 -3.44
N VAL A 13 7.71 -3.65 -2.63
CA VAL A 13 6.87 -2.47 -2.78
C VAL A 13 6.91 -1.74 -1.46
N SER A 14 8.07 -1.16 -1.16
CA SER A 14 8.24 -0.25 -0.03
C SER A 14 7.94 1.15 -0.48
N PHE A 15 6.86 1.71 0.02
CA PHE A 15 6.64 3.14 -0.02
C PHE A 15 6.28 3.64 1.36
N ALA A 16 7.07 4.57 1.81
CA ALA A 16 6.72 5.48 2.86
C ALA A 16 5.72 6.51 2.31
N ALA A 17 4.70 6.72 2.84
CA ALA A 17 3.90 7.43 3.78
C ALA A 17 2.95 8.50 3.30
N PRO A 18 2.29 9.37 3.92
CA PRO A 18 1.54 9.53 5.18
C PRO A 18 0.01 9.73 5.07
N ALA A 19 -0.61 9.63 5.98
CA ALA A 19 -1.71 9.77 6.94
C ALA A 19 -2.95 10.67 6.63
N ALA A 20 -4.11 10.44 7.13
CA ALA A 20 -4.96 10.93 8.20
C ALA A 20 -6.41 10.48 8.24
N LEU A 21 -6.81 10.30 9.48
CA LEU A 21 -8.11 10.37 10.14
C LEU A 21 -9.32 9.65 9.56
N GLY A 22 -9.80 8.79 10.45
CA GLY A 22 -10.91 7.92 10.41
C GLY A 22 -12.30 8.55 10.39
N GLN A 23 -13.26 7.70 10.05
CA GLN A 23 -14.58 7.65 10.70
C GLN A 23 -15.18 6.27 10.39
N GLY A 24 -15.69 5.64 11.46
CA GLY A 24 -16.34 4.33 11.39
C GLY A 24 -17.66 4.37 10.65
N TYR A 25 -17.97 3.28 9.97
CA TYR A 25 -19.28 3.05 9.37
C TYR A 25 -20.14 2.22 10.31
N PRO A 26 -21.36 2.69 10.68
CA PRO A 26 -22.32 1.84 11.35
C PRO A 26 -22.99 0.88 10.36
N ALA A 27 -23.17 -0.35 10.79
CA ALA A 27 -23.94 -1.35 10.08
C ALA A 27 -25.44 -0.97 10.16
N PHE A 28 -26.10 -0.92 9.01
CA PHE A 28 -27.56 -0.76 8.95
C PHE A 28 -28.23 -2.12 8.86
N SER A 29 -29.06 -2.41 9.88
CA SER A 29 -30.04 -3.50 9.86
C SER A 29 -31.30 -3.00 9.19
N PHE A 30 -31.84 -3.74 8.22
CA PHE A 30 -33.16 -3.50 7.67
C PHE A 30 -34.23 -4.15 8.56
N SER A 31 -35.16 -3.37 9.04
CA SER A 31 -36.44 -3.87 9.51
C SER A 31 -37.57 -3.25 8.66
N SER A 32 -38.35 -4.12 8.08
CA SER A 32 -39.56 -3.78 7.34
C SER A 32 -40.69 -3.70 8.32
N ASP A 33 -41.44 -2.58 8.36
CA ASP A 33 -42.84 -2.61 8.78
C ASP A 33 -43.60 -1.55 8.00
N ASN A 34 -44.68 -2.03 7.40
CA ASN A 34 -45.73 -1.31 6.71
C ASN A 34 -46.73 -0.73 7.73
N THR A 35 -47.22 0.49 7.58
CA THR A 35 -48.66 0.79 7.62
C THR A 35 -49.00 2.28 7.46
N ALA A 36 -50.00 2.54 6.61
CA ALA A 36 -51.04 3.58 6.61
C ALA A 36 -50.70 5.02 6.24
N ALA A 37 -51.36 5.42 5.19
CA ALA A 37 -51.51 6.78 4.66
C ALA A 37 -52.20 7.73 5.63
N THR A 38 -51.69 8.97 5.71
CA THR A 38 -52.51 10.15 6.10
C THR A 38 -52.03 11.34 5.28
N THR A 39 -52.95 11.91 4.52
CA THR A 39 -52.81 13.11 3.70
C THR A 39 -52.68 14.34 4.59
N THR A 40 -51.58 15.07 4.52
CA THR A 40 -51.52 16.44 5.06
C THR A 40 -50.47 17.26 4.31
N SER A 41 -50.94 18.34 3.73
CA SER A 41 -50.28 19.61 3.39
C SER A 41 -48.82 19.60 2.94
N VAL A 42 -48.60 19.94 1.67
CA VAL A 42 -47.31 20.25 1.07
C VAL A 42 -46.65 21.42 1.80
N LYS A 43 -45.76 21.13 2.74
CA LYS A 43 -44.70 22.05 3.16
C LYS A 43 -43.53 21.83 2.20
N GLU A 44 -43.01 22.92 1.63
CA GLU A 44 -41.77 22.93 0.85
C GLU A 44 -40.70 22.14 1.57
N GLN A 45 -40.31 21.02 0.98
CA GLN A 45 -39.17 20.24 1.47
C GLN A 45 -37.89 21.04 1.26
N PRO A 46 -36.96 21.09 2.24
CA PRO A 46 -35.64 21.65 2.03
C PRO A 46 -35.00 20.96 0.83
N ARG A 47 -34.56 21.75 -0.13
CA ARG A 47 -33.79 21.29 -1.28
C ARG A 47 -32.54 20.62 -0.72
N TRP A 48 -32.50 19.28 -0.74
CA TRP A 48 -31.30 18.53 -0.39
C TRP A 48 -30.18 19.00 -1.31
N GLU A 49 -29.21 19.73 -0.77
CA GLU A 49 -27.99 20.04 -1.47
C GLU A 49 -27.35 18.70 -1.82
N THR A 50 -27.33 18.37 -3.10
CA THR A 50 -26.58 17.22 -3.62
C THR A 50 -25.14 17.40 -3.12
N PRO A 51 -24.54 16.42 -2.44
CA PRO A 51 -23.17 16.55 -1.97
C PRO A 51 -22.30 17.02 -3.14
N ALA A 52 -21.64 18.17 -2.98
CA ALA A 52 -20.84 18.75 -4.03
C ALA A 52 -19.79 17.70 -4.45
N VAL A 53 -19.89 17.21 -5.68
CA VAL A 53 -18.87 16.33 -6.26
C VAL A 53 -17.56 17.12 -6.17
N PRO A 54 -16.53 16.63 -5.48
CA PRO A 54 -15.29 17.38 -5.30
C PRO A 54 -14.75 17.78 -6.67
N ALA A 55 -14.41 19.05 -6.81
CA ALA A 55 -13.94 19.62 -8.07
C ALA A 55 -12.69 18.83 -8.53
N ARG A 56 -12.70 18.34 -9.76
CA ARG A 56 -11.57 17.62 -10.34
C ARG A 56 -10.50 18.63 -10.75
N MET A 57 -9.27 18.39 -10.33
CA MET A 57 -8.16 19.17 -10.86
C MET A 57 -7.79 18.69 -12.28
N PRO A 58 -7.13 19.52 -13.12
CA PRO A 58 -6.55 19.06 -14.38
C PRO A 58 -5.57 17.92 -14.17
N GLN A 59 -5.51 16.98 -15.11
CA GLN A 59 -4.62 15.82 -15.04
C GLN A 59 -3.15 16.19 -14.84
N GLU A 60 -2.70 17.28 -15.48
CA GLU A 60 -1.32 17.79 -15.34
C GLU A 60 -1.05 18.26 -13.91
N MET A 61 -2.02 18.87 -13.25
CA MET A 61 -1.91 19.26 -11.85
C MET A 61 -1.94 18.05 -10.92
N ALA A 62 -2.73 17.03 -11.23
CA ALA A 62 -2.80 15.81 -10.42
C ALA A 62 -1.46 15.09 -10.36
N ILE A 63 -0.78 14.93 -11.51
CA ILE A 63 0.55 14.29 -11.51
C ILE A 63 1.61 15.17 -10.83
N GLN A 64 1.57 16.49 -10.97
CA GLN A 64 2.49 17.39 -10.28
C GLN A 64 2.26 17.37 -8.76
N SER A 65 1.00 17.42 -8.31
CA SER A 65 0.63 17.27 -6.91
C SER A 65 1.15 15.95 -6.32
N TYR A 66 0.93 14.86 -7.05
CA TYR A 66 1.46 13.55 -6.67
C TYR A 66 2.99 13.56 -6.50
N LEU A 67 3.72 14.03 -7.50
CA LEU A 67 5.19 14.03 -7.50
C LEU A 67 5.77 14.90 -6.37
N THR A 68 5.16 16.06 -6.12
CA THR A 68 5.53 16.93 -5.00
C THR A 68 5.35 16.22 -3.67
N ARG A 69 4.16 15.65 -3.42
CA ARG A 69 3.88 14.90 -2.20
C ARG A 69 4.80 13.69 -2.05
N ALA A 70 5.02 12.92 -3.11
CA ALA A 70 5.87 11.73 -3.05
C ALA A 70 7.31 12.08 -2.66
N ARG A 71 7.84 13.22 -3.10
CA ARG A 71 9.16 13.71 -2.68
C ARG A 71 9.16 14.23 -1.25
N GLN A 72 8.18 15.07 -0.90
CA GLN A 72 8.02 15.59 0.45
C GLN A 72 7.95 14.46 1.48
N GLN A 73 7.21 13.44 1.17
CA GLN A 73 7.03 12.23 1.94
C GLN A 73 8.32 11.47 2.25
N MET A 74 9.25 11.37 1.30
CA MET A 74 10.54 10.73 1.51
C MET A 74 11.42 11.49 2.53
N THR A 75 11.11 12.75 2.83
CA THR A 75 11.86 13.58 3.77
C THR A 75 11.15 13.78 5.11
N GLU A 76 9.82 13.72 5.14
CA GLU A 76 9.02 14.06 6.33
C GLU A 76 8.57 12.88 7.16
N LEU A 77 8.52 11.68 6.58
CA LEU A 77 8.11 10.50 7.34
C LEU A 77 9.24 10.01 8.24
N GLU A 78 9.05 10.20 9.53
CA GLU A 78 10.02 9.76 10.53
C GLU A 78 9.76 8.33 11.00
N SER A 79 8.51 7.99 11.28
CA SER A 79 8.18 6.65 11.74
C SER A 79 6.71 6.29 11.49
N TYR A 80 6.40 5.01 11.49
CA TYR A 80 5.04 4.50 11.60
C TYR A 80 5.03 3.12 12.26
N SER A 81 3.88 2.77 12.83
CA SER A 81 3.53 1.38 13.15
C SER A 81 2.21 1.00 12.50
N ASP A 82 2.05 -0.26 12.18
CA ASP A 82 0.80 -0.82 11.66
C ASP A 82 0.62 -2.29 12.07
N LEU A 83 -0.60 -2.77 11.95
CA LEU A 83 -0.94 -4.20 12.00
C LEU A 83 -0.93 -4.73 10.56
N THR A 84 -0.11 -5.75 10.32
CA THR A 84 0.05 -6.38 9.01
C THR A 84 -0.42 -7.82 9.06
N VAL A 85 -1.29 -8.19 8.13
CA VAL A 85 -1.71 -9.58 7.88
C VAL A 85 -1.18 -10.00 6.52
N ILE A 86 -0.43 -11.09 6.48
CA ILE A 86 0.10 -11.69 5.26
C ILE A 86 -0.51 -13.07 5.08
N GLU A 87 -1.21 -13.25 3.97
CA GLU A 87 -1.68 -14.55 3.51
C GLU A 87 -0.87 -14.99 2.30
N ALA A 88 -0.36 -16.20 2.33
CA ALA A 88 0.43 -16.76 1.24
C ALA A 88 -0.03 -18.16 0.87
N GLU A 89 -0.08 -18.42 -0.44
CA GLU A 89 -0.52 -19.70 -0.98
C GLU A 89 0.41 -20.18 -2.09
N ILE A 90 0.65 -21.50 -2.13
CA ILE A 90 1.29 -22.23 -3.24
C ILE A 90 0.27 -23.23 -3.77
N PRO A 91 -0.55 -22.87 -4.79
CA PRO A 91 -1.66 -23.68 -5.24
C PRO A 91 -1.27 -25.09 -5.71
N SER A 92 -0.09 -25.24 -6.33
CA SER A 92 0.42 -26.52 -6.83
C SER A 92 0.60 -27.58 -5.75
N SER A 93 0.91 -27.16 -4.50
CA SER A 93 1.08 -28.05 -3.35
C SER A 93 -0.04 -27.92 -2.32
N LYS A 94 -1.05 -27.07 -2.58
CA LYS A 94 -2.17 -26.75 -1.66
C LYS A 94 -1.71 -26.25 -0.30
N GLN A 95 -0.51 -25.68 -0.22
CA GLN A 95 0.08 -25.16 1.01
C GLN A 95 -0.31 -23.68 1.19
N ARG A 96 -0.68 -23.32 2.44
CA ARG A 96 -1.13 -21.99 2.81
C ARG A 96 -0.54 -21.57 4.14
N GLY A 97 -0.40 -20.27 4.33
CA GLY A 97 -0.01 -19.69 5.61
C GLY A 97 -0.56 -18.29 5.79
N ARG A 98 -1.02 -17.98 7.00
CA ARG A 98 -1.46 -16.66 7.42
C ARG A 98 -0.59 -16.21 8.59
N TYR A 99 0.03 -15.05 8.46
CA TYR A 99 0.88 -14.45 9.46
C TYR A 99 0.38 -13.06 9.82
N GLU A 100 0.08 -12.87 11.08
CA GLU A 100 -0.29 -11.59 11.65
C GLU A 100 0.87 -11.05 12.49
N LEU A 101 1.22 -9.81 12.26
CA LEU A 101 2.38 -9.17 12.89
C LEU A 101 2.18 -7.66 13.01
N ARG A 102 2.85 -7.06 13.98
CA ARG A 102 3.01 -5.60 14.07
C ARG A 102 4.28 -5.21 13.38
N ARG A 103 4.19 -4.24 12.48
CA ARG A 103 5.31 -3.64 11.78
C ARG A 103 5.63 -2.28 12.38
N THR A 104 6.92 -1.99 12.58
CA THR A 104 7.40 -0.69 13.06
C THR A 104 8.53 -0.22 12.17
N PHE A 105 8.35 0.93 11.55
CA PHE A 105 9.35 1.62 10.76
C PHE A 105 9.87 2.84 11.52
N SER A 106 11.17 3.10 11.44
CA SER A 106 11.80 4.37 11.87
C SER A 106 12.89 4.73 10.89
N ALA A 107 12.81 5.96 10.39
CA ALA A 107 13.81 6.50 9.48
C ALA A 107 15.18 6.57 10.17
N PRO A 108 16.28 6.46 9.43
CA PRO A 108 16.32 6.19 7.99
C PRO A 108 16.44 4.70 7.63
N LYS A 109 16.66 3.80 8.60
CA LYS A 109 17.12 2.42 8.30
C LYS A 109 16.46 1.31 9.12
N SER A 110 15.52 1.62 9.99
CA SER A 110 14.94 0.63 10.89
C SER A 110 13.58 0.15 10.37
N LEU A 111 13.43 -1.16 10.23
CA LEU A 111 12.17 -1.84 10.03
C LEU A 111 12.17 -3.10 10.86
N ALA A 112 11.24 -3.21 11.79
CA ALA A 112 11.09 -4.33 12.70
C ALA A 112 9.70 -4.95 12.59
N PHE A 113 9.62 -6.24 12.88
CA PHE A 113 8.39 -7.02 12.92
C PHE A 113 8.27 -7.76 14.23
N SER A 114 7.14 -7.59 14.90
CA SER A 114 6.77 -8.36 16.10
C SER A 114 5.65 -9.32 15.73
N ALA A 115 5.90 -10.61 15.89
CA ALA A 115 4.92 -11.65 15.60
C ALA A 115 3.74 -11.55 16.57
N VAL A 116 2.51 -11.61 16.02
CA VAL A 116 1.27 -11.76 16.79
C VAL A 116 0.82 -13.21 16.72
N GLN A 117 0.57 -13.72 15.51
CA GLN A 117 0.09 -15.08 15.30
C GLN A 117 0.51 -15.63 13.94
N PHE A 118 0.78 -16.93 13.88
CA PHE A 118 0.93 -17.67 12.63
C PHE A 118 0.02 -18.90 12.61
N VAL A 119 -0.65 -19.13 11.48
CA VAL A 119 -1.46 -20.33 11.21
C VAL A 119 -1.12 -20.84 9.82
N GLY A 120 -0.92 -22.15 9.68
CA GLY A 120 -0.70 -22.81 8.38
C GLY A 120 0.63 -23.54 8.27
N ASP A 121 1.09 -23.72 7.03
CA ASP A 121 2.26 -24.52 6.69
C ASP A 121 3.58 -23.82 7.01
N ASN A 122 4.43 -24.45 7.78
CA ASN A 122 5.77 -23.95 8.11
C ASN A 122 6.65 -23.74 6.86
N PHE A 123 6.41 -24.52 5.80
CA PHE A 123 7.11 -24.34 4.54
C PHE A 123 6.76 -22.97 3.92
N VAL A 124 5.48 -22.61 3.85
CA VAL A 124 5.01 -21.29 3.36
C VAL A 124 5.54 -20.18 4.25
N LYS A 125 5.47 -20.35 5.59
CA LYS A 125 6.04 -19.39 6.53
C LYS A 125 7.50 -19.08 6.21
N SER A 126 8.35 -20.11 6.12
CA SER A 126 9.80 -19.95 6.00
C SER A 126 10.25 -19.57 4.59
N ASN A 127 9.59 -20.07 3.54
CA ASN A 127 10.05 -19.92 2.17
C ASN A 127 9.33 -18.82 1.39
N VAL A 128 8.19 -18.33 1.86
CA VAL A 128 7.46 -17.22 1.25
C VAL A 128 7.43 -16.03 2.20
N ILE A 129 6.73 -16.13 3.33
CA ILE A 129 6.43 -14.98 4.20
C ILE A 129 7.69 -14.39 4.84
N VAL A 130 8.50 -15.20 5.54
CA VAL A 130 9.72 -14.72 6.20
C VAL A 130 10.71 -14.14 5.19
N ARG A 131 10.77 -14.68 3.98
CA ARG A 131 11.64 -14.12 2.92
C ARG A 131 11.14 -12.80 2.37
N LEU A 132 9.82 -12.62 2.28
CA LEU A 132 9.22 -11.32 1.96
C LEU A 132 9.64 -10.29 3.01
N LEU A 133 9.42 -10.58 4.30
CA LEU A 133 9.77 -9.68 5.41
C LEU A 133 11.28 -9.37 5.46
N GLN A 134 12.13 -10.36 5.25
CA GLN A 134 13.58 -10.16 5.17
C GLN A 134 13.97 -9.23 4.02
N SER A 135 13.31 -9.37 2.87
CA SER A 135 13.53 -8.50 1.72
C SER A 135 13.14 -7.05 1.99
N GLU A 136 12.04 -6.82 2.72
CA GLU A 136 11.63 -5.48 3.14
C GLU A 136 12.64 -4.85 4.10
N VAL A 137 13.09 -5.60 5.12
CA VAL A 137 14.15 -5.14 6.04
C VAL A 137 15.41 -4.77 5.28
N GLU A 138 15.89 -5.63 4.38
CA GLU A 138 17.07 -5.34 3.56
C GLU A 138 16.91 -4.09 2.71
N HIS A 139 15.71 -3.86 2.17
CA HIS A 139 15.41 -2.70 1.35
C HIS A 139 15.53 -1.40 2.18
N VAL A 140 14.93 -1.38 3.38
CA VAL A 140 14.99 -0.24 4.29
C VAL A 140 16.42 -0.02 4.79
N GLN A 141 17.11 -1.07 5.25
CA GLN A 141 18.49 -0.97 5.74
C GLN A 141 19.48 -0.45 4.69
N LYS A 142 19.29 -0.83 3.43
CA LYS A 142 20.10 -0.37 2.30
C LYS A 142 19.65 0.99 1.75
N GLN A 143 18.66 1.64 2.37
CA GLN A 143 18.09 2.93 1.96
C GLN A 143 17.67 2.98 0.48
N LYS A 144 17.08 1.90 0.00
CA LYS A 144 16.69 1.76 -1.41
C LYS A 144 15.40 2.48 -1.79
N GLY A 145 14.73 3.14 -0.84
CA GLY A 145 13.47 3.84 -1.06
C GLY A 145 13.52 4.83 -2.23
N ALA A 146 14.51 5.72 -2.23
CA ALA A 146 14.68 6.70 -3.32
C ALA A 146 14.93 6.04 -4.69
N GLU A 147 15.61 4.89 -4.74
CA GLU A 147 15.91 4.18 -5.98
C GLU A 147 14.70 3.47 -6.60
N THR A 148 13.64 3.24 -5.80
CA THR A 148 12.43 2.51 -6.21
C THR A 148 11.16 3.36 -6.16
N ALA A 149 11.24 4.56 -5.59
CA ALA A 149 10.12 5.50 -5.52
C ALA A 149 9.49 5.74 -6.89
N ILE A 150 8.14 5.83 -6.93
CA ILE A 150 7.39 6.13 -8.16
C ILE A 150 7.44 7.64 -8.43
N VAL A 151 8.63 8.15 -8.73
CA VAL A 151 8.88 9.55 -9.05
C VAL A 151 9.53 9.67 -10.43
N ASP A 152 9.56 10.87 -10.96
CA ASP A 152 10.07 11.14 -12.31
C ASP A 152 11.58 10.89 -12.47
N ASP A 153 12.34 10.83 -11.37
CA ASP A 153 13.74 10.36 -11.39
C ASP A 153 13.86 8.90 -11.81
N ASN A 154 12.89 8.07 -11.43
CA ASN A 154 12.89 6.64 -11.71
C ASN A 154 11.98 6.24 -12.88
N TYR A 155 10.92 7.03 -13.15
CA TYR A 155 9.88 6.67 -14.11
C TYR A 155 9.60 7.77 -15.14
N LYS A 156 9.06 7.34 -16.30
CA LYS A 156 8.34 8.19 -17.25
C LYS A 156 6.85 7.95 -17.04
N PHE A 157 6.07 9.04 -16.98
CA PHE A 157 4.63 9.00 -16.82
C PHE A 157 3.95 9.42 -18.12
N LYS A 158 2.88 8.72 -18.50
CA LYS A 158 2.04 9.07 -19.65
C LYS A 158 0.58 8.93 -19.24
N PHE A 159 -0.16 10.03 -19.25
CA PHE A 159 -1.60 10.01 -19.06
C PHE A 159 -2.28 9.08 -20.05
N LYS A 160 -3.28 8.33 -19.61
CA LYS A 160 -4.06 7.41 -20.45
C LYS A 160 -5.52 7.83 -20.50
N GLU A 161 -6.18 7.88 -19.36
CA GLU A 161 -7.61 8.07 -19.27
C GLU A 161 -8.04 8.53 -17.88
N ALA A 162 -9.25 9.12 -17.82
CA ALA A 162 -9.96 9.32 -16.56
C ALA A 162 -10.97 8.18 -16.39
N GLN A 163 -11.06 7.62 -15.19
CA GLN A 163 -11.98 6.52 -14.87
C GLN A 163 -12.45 6.59 -13.42
N GLN A 164 -13.18 5.57 -12.96
CA GLN A 164 -13.58 5.43 -11.57
C GLN A 164 -13.00 4.14 -10.98
N ILE A 165 -12.52 4.22 -9.73
CA ILE A 165 -12.14 3.08 -8.90
C ILE A 165 -12.87 3.23 -7.58
N ASP A 166 -13.64 2.22 -7.18
CA ASP A 166 -14.40 2.19 -5.93
C ASP A 166 -15.25 3.46 -5.73
N GLY A 167 -15.92 3.93 -6.80
CA GLY A 167 -16.78 5.11 -6.81
C GLY A 167 -16.04 6.46 -6.83
N ARG A 168 -14.72 6.48 -6.86
CA ARG A 168 -13.90 7.70 -6.90
C ARG A 168 -13.35 7.96 -8.30
N ALA A 169 -13.41 9.21 -8.74
CA ALA A 169 -12.79 9.64 -9.98
C ALA A 169 -11.27 9.61 -9.86
N VAL A 170 -10.60 8.94 -10.78
CA VAL A 170 -9.14 8.82 -10.84
C VAL A 170 -8.60 9.06 -12.23
N TYR A 171 -7.33 9.47 -12.29
CA TYR A 171 -6.55 9.57 -13.51
C TYR A 171 -5.55 8.42 -13.59
N ALA A 172 -5.62 7.65 -14.67
CA ALA A 172 -4.70 6.56 -14.95
C ALA A 172 -3.47 7.05 -15.74
N TYR A 173 -2.28 6.75 -15.22
CA TYR A 173 -1.01 7.02 -15.90
C TYR A 173 -0.27 5.71 -16.14
N GLU A 174 0.16 5.48 -17.37
CA GLU A 174 1.15 4.45 -17.66
C GLU A 174 2.49 4.87 -17.08
N VAL A 175 3.15 3.96 -16.36
CA VAL A 175 4.49 4.16 -15.81
C VAL A 175 5.47 3.21 -16.45
N LYS A 176 6.61 3.75 -16.91
CA LYS A 176 7.72 2.98 -17.47
C LYS A 176 9.00 3.39 -16.75
N PRO A 177 9.73 2.44 -16.14
CA PRO A 177 10.97 2.78 -15.46
C PRO A 177 12.02 3.24 -16.46
N ARG A 178 12.84 4.21 -16.05
CA ARG A 178 13.97 4.74 -16.84
C ARG A 178 15.13 3.76 -16.92
N LYS A 179 15.24 2.83 -15.95
CA LYS A 179 16.30 1.80 -15.87
C LYS A 179 15.70 0.45 -15.49
N LYS A 180 16.29 -0.66 -15.94
CA LYS A 180 15.93 -2.00 -15.46
C LYS A 180 16.62 -2.27 -14.13
N ARG A 181 15.91 -2.09 -13.02
CA ARG A 181 16.40 -2.30 -11.65
C ARG A 181 15.40 -3.16 -10.87
N VAL A 182 15.88 -3.95 -9.91
CA VAL A 182 15.03 -4.66 -8.95
C VAL A 182 14.24 -3.63 -8.14
N GLY A 183 12.95 -3.88 -7.92
CA GLY A 183 12.03 -2.97 -7.25
C GLY A 183 11.31 -1.99 -8.15
N LEU A 184 11.71 -1.87 -9.45
CA LEU A 184 10.98 -1.07 -10.42
C LEU A 184 10.02 -1.96 -11.24
N PHE A 185 8.86 -1.39 -11.62
CA PHE A 185 7.83 -2.07 -12.38
C PHE A 185 7.42 -1.29 -13.64
N LYS A 186 6.77 -1.97 -14.57
CA LYS A 186 6.06 -1.37 -15.69
C LYS A 186 4.58 -1.66 -15.50
N GLY A 187 3.74 -0.63 -15.61
CA GLY A 187 2.30 -0.79 -15.38
C GLY A 187 1.57 0.53 -15.38
N ARG A 188 0.65 0.70 -14.44
CA ARG A 188 -0.17 1.90 -14.25
C ARG A 188 -0.16 2.36 -12.80
N ILE A 189 -0.36 3.65 -12.61
CA ILE A 189 -0.77 4.25 -11.35
C ILE A 189 -2.07 4.99 -11.54
N TYR A 190 -2.85 5.09 -10.48
CA TYR A 190 -4.13 5.76 -10.46
C TYR A 190 -4.10 6.82 -9.38
N LEU A 191 -4.29 8.07 -9.80
CA LEU A 191 -4.28 9.24 -8.93
C LEU A 191 -5.70 9.74 -8.73
N ASP A 192 -6.08 10.05 -7.52
CA ASP A 192 -7.36 10.68 -7.18
C ASP A 192 -7.49 12.02 -7.93
N ALA A 193 -8.59 12.22 -8.62
CA ALA A 193 -8.79 13.40 -9.48
C ALA A 193 -8.99 14.70 -8.70
N ALA A 194 -9.34 14.63 -7.41
CA ALA A 194 -9.54 15.82 -6.59
C ALA A 194 -8.28 16.21 -5.80
N SER A 195 -7.49 15.23 -5.34
CA SER A 195 -6.35 15.47 -4.45
C SER A 195 -4.99 15.22 -5.09
N GLY A 196 -4.93 14.46 -6.20
CA GLY A 196 -3.69 13.97 -6.78
C GLY A 196 -3.03 12.83 -5.97
N SER A 197 -3.65 12.35 -4.88
CA SER A 197 -3.09 11.24 -4.09
C SER A 197 -3.12 9.94 -4.90
N ILE A 198 -2.10 9.10 -4.72
CA ILE A 198 -2.12 7.76 -5.31
C ILE A 198 -3.18 6.89 -4.64
N ARG A 199 -3.98 6.18 -5.43
CA ARG A 199 -4.99 5.22 -4.96
C ARG A 199 -4.63 3.78 -5.26
N ARG A 200 -3.98 3.55 -6.41
CA ARG A 200 -3.56 2.21 -6.84
C ARG A 200 -2.30 2.28 -7.67
N ALA A 201 -1.46 1.28 -7.55
CA ALA A 201 -0.40 0.94 -8.50
C ALA A 201 -0.53 -0.52 -8.89
N GLU A 202 -0.35 -0.83 -10.19
CA GLU A 202 -0.41 -2.19 -10.69
C GLU A 202 0.58 -2.41 -11.83
N GLY A 203 1.01 -3.65 -11.99
CA GLY A 203 1.89 -4.00 -13.10
C GLY A 203 2.78 -5.19 -12.85
N ALA A 204 3.88 -5.26 -13.60
CA ALA A 204 4.85 -6.33 -13.51
C ALA A 204 6.25 -5.78 -13.22
N MET A 205 7.01 -6.44 -12.35
CA MET A 205 8.40 -6.10 -12.06
C MET A 205 9.27 -6.24 -13.32
N VAL A 206 10.09 -5.21 -13.62
CA VAL A 206 10.95 -5.22 -14.82
C VAL A 206 12.23 -6.04 -14.64
N LYS A 207 12.59 -6.36 -13.41
CA LYS A 207 13.72 -7.20 -13.06
C LYS A 207 13.39 -8.07 -11.86
N SER A 208 13.57 -9.38 -12.03
CA SER A 208 13.37 -10.31 -10.93
C SER A 208 14.42 -10.11 -9.84
N PRO A 209 14.06 -10.17 -8.55
CA PRO A 209 14.99 -10.06 -7.43
C PRO A 209 15.85 -11.31 -7.25
N SER A 210 15.48 -12.44 -7.87
CA SER A 210 16.16 -13.73 -7.76
C SER A 210 16.07 -14.53 -9.05
N PHE A 211 17.10 -15.32 -9.34
CA PHE A 211 17.08 -16.26 -10.46
C PHE A 211 15.90 -17.26 -10.41
N PHE A 212 15.44 -17.61 -9.21
CA PHE A 212 14.34 -18.55 -9.02
C PHE A 212 12.95 -17.96 -9.34
N ILE A 213 12.82 -16.66 -9.48
CA ILE A 213 11.59 -15.97 -9.81
C ILE A 213 11.63 -15.58 -11.28
N LYS A 214 10.63 -16.03 -12.05
CA LYS A 214 10.48 -15.71 -13.46
C LYS A 214 9.77 -14.36 -13.66
N LYS A 215 8.67 -14.16 -12.95
CA LYS A 215 7.78 -12.99 -13.11
C LYS A 215 7.11 -12.68 -11.78
N ILE A 216 6.89 -11.40 -11.50
CA ILE A 216 6.04 -10.92 -10.40
C ILE A 216 5.08 -9.90 -10.99
N GLU A 217 3.78 -10.12 -10.78
CA GLU A 217 2.70 -9.18 -11.06
C GLU A 217 2.06 -8.79 -9.74
N PHE A 218 1.59 -7.55 -9.64
CA PHE A 218 0.99 -7.06 -8.40
C PHE A 218 -0.07 -5.99 -8.67
N VAL A 219 -0.98 -5.86 -7.71
CA VAL A 219 -1.88 -4.72 -7.51
C VAL A 219 -1.69 -4.25 -6.08
N GLN A 220 -1.51 -2.96 -5.89
CA GLN A 220 -1.32 -2.33 -4.59
C GLN A 220 -2.24 -1.14 -4.45
N ASP A 221 -3.10 -1.18 -3.44
CA ASP A 221 -4.01 -0.10 -3.07
C ASP A 221 -3.41 0.75 -1.96
N TYR A 222 -3.71 2.05 -2.01
CA TYR A 222 -3.23 3.04 -1.07
C TYR A 222 -4.39 3.79 -0.43
N ALA A 223 -4.18 4.22 0.80
CA ALA A 223 -5.03 5.20 1.48
C ALA A 223 -4.17 6.32 2.06
N ASP A 224 -4.79 7.48 2.22
CA ASP A 224 -4.14 8.62 2.85
C ASP A 224 -4.39 8.57 4.36
N PHE A 225 -3.34 8.76 5.13
CA PHE A 225 -3.37 8.83 6.61
C PHE A 225 -2.46 9.98 7.12
N ASN A 226 -2.87 11.19 7.70
CA ASN A 226 -2.18 12.46 8.06
C ASN A 226 -1.36 13.14 6.95
N GLY A 227 -1.84 13.19 5.66
CA GLY A 227 -1.19 13.77 4.46
C GLY A 227 -0.19 12.80 3.76
N PHE A 228 -0.04 11.49 4.12
CA PHE A 228 0.87 10.46 3.59
C PHE A 228 0.11 9.28 2.94
N SER A 229 0.38 8.85 1.72
CA SER A 229 -0.31 7.73 1.04
C SER A 229 0.35 6.38 1.36
N LEU A 230 -0.20 5.56 2.26
CA LEU A 230 0.34 4.25 2.65
C LEU A 230 -0.34 3.09 1.93
N PRO A 231 0.38 2.01 1.62
CA PRO A 231 -0.24 0.80 1.10
C PRO A 231 -1.17 0.20 2.16
N VAL A 232 -2.41 -0.11 1.76
CA VAL A 232 -3.38 -0.77 2.64
C VAL A 232 -3.66 -2.20 2.21
N ARG A 233 -3.49 -2.50 0.92
CA ARG A 233 -3.62 -3.86 0.38
C ARG A 233 -2.59 -4.08 -0.72
N ILE A 234 -2.00 -5.26 -0.75
CA ILE A 234 -1.13 -5.72 -1.82
C ILE A 234 -1.58 -7.12 -2.20
N HIS A 235 -1.88 -7.33 -3.46
CA HIS A 235 -2.04 -8.66 -4.05
C HIS A 235 -0.92 -8.90 -5.03
N SER A 236 -0.22 -10.02 -4.93
CA SER A 236 0.86 -10.34 -5.86
C SER A 236 0.87 -11.80 -6.25
N VAL A 237 1.20 -12.04 -7.52
CA VAL A 237 1.36 -13.35 -8.11
C VAL A 237 2.78 -13.48 -8.64
N SER A 238 3.52 -14.42 -8.07
CA SER A 238 4.90 -14.71 -8.45
C SER A 238 5.00 -16.07 -9.14
N GLN A 239 5.54 -16.09 -10.36
CA GLN A 239 5.89 -17.32 -11.05
C GLN A 239 7.32 -17.71 -10.70
N THR A 240 7.50 -18.89 -10.12
CA THR A 240 8.81 -19.38 -9.70
C THR A 240 9.27 -20.57 -10.56
N ARG A 241 10.57 -20.88 -10.56
CA ARG A 241 11.14 -21.99 -11.31
C ARG A 241 11.01 -23.33 -10.57
N VAL A 242 10.77 -23.31 -9.28
CA VAL A 242 10.81 -24.49 -8.40
C VAL A 242 9.45 -24.79 -7.79
N LEU A 243 8.76 -23.77 -7.29
CA LEU A 243 7.51 -23.94 -6.53
C LEU A 243 6.24 -23.71 -7.38
N GLY A 244 6.41 -23.42 -8.69
CA GLY A 244 5.28 -22.99 -9.52
C GLY A 244 4.84 -21.56 -9.18
N THR A 245 3.54 -21.35 -9.03
CA THR A 245 2.96 -20.04 -8.68
C THR A 245 2.90 -19.89 -7.16
N ALA A 246 3.29 -18.72 -6.66
CA ALA A 246 3.05 -18.30 -5.29
C ALA A 246 2.16 -17.04 -5.31
N ILE A 247 1.10 -17.04 -4.54
CA ILE A 247 0.16 -15.92 -4.38
C ILE A 247 0.38 -15.36 -2.98
N VAL A 248 0.47 -14.04 -2.87
CA VAL A 248 0.63 -13.36 -1.58
C VAL A 248 -0.32 -12.17 -1.53
N ASP A 249 -1.13 -12.16 -0.50
CA ASP A 249 -2.00 -11.05 -0.12
C ASP A 249 -1.49 -10.43 1.19
N VAL A 250 -1.33 -9.12 1.20
CA VAL A 250 -0.93 -8.36 2.38
C VAL A 250 -1.99 -7.30 2.65
N GLN A 251 -2.40 -7.20 3.90
CA GLN A 251 -3.30 -6.15 4.38
C GLN A 251 -2.63 -5.41 5.53
N HIS A 252 -2.68 -4.08 5.47
CA HIS A 252 -2.17 -3.21 6.52
C HIS A 252 -3.32 -2.41 7.11
N SER A 253 -3.38 -2.33 8.43
CA SER A 253 -4.37 -1.56 9.19
C SER A 253 -3.71 -0.83 10.37
N ASP A 254 -4.49 0.01 11.05
CA ASP A 254 -4.09 0.67 12.29
C ASP A 254 -2.78 1.47 12.18
N TYR A 255 -2.58 2.13 11.05
CA TYR A 255 -1.41 2.97 10.84
C TYR A 255 -1.34 4.12 11.83
N GLN A 256 -0.19 4.28 12.46
CA GLN A 256 0.16 5.38 13.36
C GLN A 256 1.46 6.05 12.89
N PRO A 257 1.40 6.87 11.85
CA PRO A 257 2.61 7.54 11.37
C PRO A 257 2.90 8.81 12.14
N ARG A 258 4.18 9.17 12.22
CA ARG A 258 4.70 10.38 12.79
C ARG A 258 5.57 11.11 11.78
N SER A 259 5.35 12.41 11.64
CA SER A 259 6.23 13.28 10.88
C SER A 259 7.42 13.74 11.70
N LEU A 260 8.48 14.17 11.03
CA LEU A 260 9.65 14.76 11.67
C LEU A 260 9.26 15.97 12.57
N ALA A 261 8.32 16.80 12.12
CA ALA A 261 7.82 17.93 12.91
C ALA A 261 7.10 17.49 14.21
N GLN A 262 6.33 16.40 14.15
CA GLN A 262 5.65 15.85 15.34
C GLN A 262 6.64 15.25 16.36
N VAL A 263 7.69 14.58 15.88
CA VAL A 263 8.74 14.03 16.76
C VAL A 263 9.54 15.15 17.41
N GLN A 264 9.83 16.23 16.69
CA GLN A 264 10.54 17.40 17.23
C GLN A 264 9.70 18.24 18.21
N ALA A 265 8.38 18.21 18.09
CA ALA A 265 7.46 18.92 19.00
C ALA A 265 7.24 18.21 20.34
N GLU A 266 7.69 16.96 20.52
CA GLU A 266 7.65 16.19 21.77
C GLU A 266 9.04 16.08 22.45
N PRO A 267 9.68 17.19 22.91
CA PRO A 267 10.99 17.14 23.59
C PRO A 267 10.82 16.72 25.04
N GLY A 268 10.63 15.43 25.34
CA GLY A 268 10.45 15.05 26.74
C GLY A 268 10.42 13.58 27.09
N ALA A 269 10.52 12.67 26.15
CA ALA A 269 10.40 11.22 26.45
C ALA A 269 11.74 10.47 26.60
N MET A 270 12.88 11.16 26.55
CA MET A 270 14.19 10.52 26.72
C MET A 270 15.02 11.19 27.85
N THR A 271 14.56 11.15 29.08
CA THR A 271 15.46 11.22 30.25
C THR A 271 14.69 10.80 31.52
N SER A 272 14.56 9.50 31.73
CA SER A 272 14.37 8.95 33.07
C SER A 272 14.73 7.47 33.08
N SER A 273 16.01 7.19 33.16
CA SER A 273 16.50 6.00 33.84
C SER A 273 17.91 6.26 34.36
N ARG A 274 17.95 6.65 35.61
CA ARG A 274 19.12 6.46 36.45
C ARG A 274 19.10 5.05 37.02
#